data_2bcdf387e9969082eaece6e1ec288902
#
_entry.id   2bcdf387e9969082eaece6e1ec288902
#
_cell.length_a   1.000
_cell.length_b   1.000
_cell.length_c   1.000
_cell.angle_alpha   90.00
_cell.angle_beta   90.00
_cell.angle_gamma   90.00
#
_symmetry.space_group_name_H-M   'P 1'
#
loop_
_entity.id
_entity.type
_entity.pdbx_description
1 polymer ?
#
loop_
_entity_poly.entity_id
_entity_poly.type
_entity_poly.pdbx_seq_one_letter_code
_entity_poly.pdbx_strand_id
1 'polypeptide(L)'
;MWRDAVARGLAESGLQVVAVLGEGSRALDVVRATRPDVAVVDLQLPDITGVQVVLALQELDAPPRVLMLSASGERADVLEAVKAGATGYLTKSATNEELADAVLRTARGEAVFSAGLAGLVLGEFRRMSTAMQNEGTDGPRLTERETEVLRLVAKGLTYKDIADRLVLSHRTVQNHVQNVLVKLQLHNRVQLTRYAIEHGLDGT
;
A
#
# COMPACT_ATOMS: atom_id res chain seq x y z
N MET A 1 -14.17 14.77 -20.81
CA MET A 1 -13.63 16.15 -20.75
C MET A 1 -12.22 16.22 -20.11
N TRP A 2 -12.02 15.87 -18.82
CA TRP A 2 -10.68 15.94 -18.20
C TRP A 2 -9.68 14.98 -18.86
N ARG A 3 -10.05 13.73 -19.06
CA ARG A 3 -9.25 12.68 -19.70
C ARG A 3 -8.78 13.09 -21.12
N ASP A 4 -9.66 13.69 -21.89
CA ASP A 4 -9.35 14.11 -23.28
C ASP A 4 -8.41 15.32 -23.27
N ALA A 5 -8.52 16.20 -22.27
CA ALA A 5 -7.58 17.30 -22.08
C ALA A 5 -6.18 16.80 -21.72
N VAL A 6 -6.07 15.80 -20.82
CA VAL A 6 -4.81 15.13 -20.49
C VAL A 6 -4.19 14.48 -21.71
N ALA A 7 -4.96 13.72 -22.48
CA ALA A 7 -4.46 13.08 -23.71
C ALA A 7 -3.92 14.08 -24.72
N ARG A 8 -4.62 15.21 -24.89
CA ARG A 8 -4.19 16.30 -25.77
C ARG A 8 -2.90 16.95 -25.26
N GLY A 9 -2.82 17.30 -23.97
CA GLY A 9 -1.64 17.93 -23.37
C GLY A 9 -0.40 17.05 -23.48
N LEU A 10 -0.54 15.73 -23.28
CA LEU A 10 0.55 14.78 -23.49
C LEU A 10 1.00 14.72 -24.97
N ALA A 11 0.05 14.70 -25.91
CA ALA A 11 0.35 14.71 -27.34
C ALA A 11 1.04 16.02 -27.76
N GLU A 12 0.59 17.17 -27.26
CA GLU A 12 1.21 18.49 -27.49
C GLU A 12 2.64 18.55 -26.92
N SER A 13 2.92 17.78 -25.87
CA SER A 13 4.27 17.63 -25.29
C SER A 13 5.15 16.62 -26.04
N GLY A 14 4.71 16.11 -27.19
CA GLY A 14 5.47 15.21 -28.05
C GLY A 14 5.38 13.73 -27.68
N LEU A 15 4.49 13.36 -26.74
CA LEU A 15 4.26 11.98 -26.36
C LEU A 15 3.23 11.31 -27.29
N GLN A 16 3.48 10.05 -27.65
CA GLN A 16 2.52 9.29 -28.45
C GLN A 16 1.43 8.70 -27.56
N VAL A 17 0.22 9.24 -27.62
CA VAL A 17 -0.94 8.68 -26.93
C VAL A 17 -1.56 7.59 -27.79
N VAL A 18 -1.35 6.33 -27.41
CA VAL A 18 -1.77 5.16 -28.21
C VAL A 18 -3.22 4.73 -27.92
N ALA A 19 -3.75 5.08 -26.75
CA ALA A 19 -5.14 4.79 -26.40
C ALA A 19 -5.65 5.72 -25.28
N VAL A 20 -6.96 5.95 -25.24
CA VAL A 20 -7.65 6.69 -24.19
C VAL A 20 -8.92 5.93 -23.81
N LEU A 21 -9.03 5.54 -22.54
CA LEU A 21 -10.12 4.69 -22.03
C LEU A 21 -10.96 5.43 -20.98
N GLY A 22 -12.25 5.10 -20.92
CA GLY A 22 -13.17 5.58 -19.89
C GLY A 22 -13.41 4.60 -18.78
N GLU A 23 -13.11 3.33 -19.01
CA GLU A 23 -13.38 2.20 -18.11
C GLU A 23 -12.10 1.40 -17.88
N GLY A 24 -11.85 1.06 -16.61
CA GLY A 24 -10.67 0.32 -16.21
C GLY A 24 -10.68 -1.14 -16.65
N SER A 25 -11.85 -1.76 -16.73
CA SER A 25 -12.03 -3.14 -17.15
C SER A 25 -11.47 -3.47 -18.55
N ARG A 26 -11.39 -2.46 -19.41
CA ARG A 26 -10.83 -2.58 -20.76
C ARG A 26 -9.31 -2.39 -20.84
N ALA A 27 -8.68 -1.97 -19.74
CA ALA A 27 -7.27 -1.59 -19.75
C ALA A 27 -6.36 -2.74 -20.16
N LEU A 28 -6.60 -3.95 -19.65
CA LEU A 28 -5.77 -5.12 -19.90
C LEU A 28 -5.72 -5.48 -21.40
N ASP A 29 -6.87 -5.52 -22.07
CA ASP A 29 -6.96 -5.87 -23.49
C ASP A 29 -6.28 -4.83 -24.37
N VAL A 30 -6.49 -3.56 -24.04
CA VAL A 30 -5.90 -2.45 -24.80
C VAL A 30 -4.38 -2.41 -24.61
N VAL A 31 -3.89 -2.60 -23.37
CA VAL A 31 -2.44 -2.66 -23.11
C VAL A 31 -1.78 -3.83 -23.84
N ARG A 32 -2.41 -5.00 -23.88
CA ARG A 32 -1.92 -6.15 -24.68
C ARG A 32 -1.81 -5.84 -26.16
N ALA A 33 -2.78 -5.12 -26.70
CA ALA A 33 -2.82 -4.76 -28.12
C ALA A 33 -1.84 -3.66 -28.49
N THR A 34 -1.69 -2.63 -27.63
CA THR A 34 -0.92 -1.41 -27.95
C THR A 34 0.49 -1.39 -27.37
N ARG A 35 0.75 -2.19 -26.34
CA ARG A 35 2.04 -2.31 -25.62
C ARG A 35 2.67 -0.95 -25.29
N PRO A 36 1.98 -0.10 -24.51
CA PRO A 36 2.51 1.20 -24.14
C PRO A 36 3.68 1.07 -23.17
N ASP A 37 4.62 2.02 -23.21
CA ASP A 37 5.69 2.10 -22.21
C ASP A 37 5.15 2.50 -20.83
N VAL A 38 4.13 3.39 -20.83
CA VAL A 38 3.51 3.93 -19.63
C VAL A 38 1.98 3.88 -19.74
N ALA A 39 1.34 3.42 -18.68
CA ALA A 39 -0.09 3.57 -18.45
C ALA A 39 -0.34 4.65 -17.39
N VAL A 40 -1.06 5.72 -17.79
CA VAL A 40 -1.53 6.75 -16.86
C VAL A 40 -2.93 6.35 -16.39
N VAL A 41 -3.08 6.06 -15.10
CA VAL A 41 -4.30 5.46 -14.53
C VAL A 41 -4.90 6.37 -13.47
N ASP A 42 -6.18 6.72 -13.63
CA ASP A 42 -6.94 7.41 -12.58
C ASP A 42 -7.22 6.45 -11.41
N LEU A 43 -7.03 6.92 -10.19
CA LEU A 43 -7.38 6.15 -8.99
C LEU A 43 -8.88 5.80 -8.97
N GLN A 44 -9.73 6.75 -9.37
CA GLN A 44 -11.18 6.61 -9.35
C GLN A 44 -11.72 6.47 -10.77
N LEU A 45 -12.06 5.25 -11.14
CA LEU A 45 -12.72 4.91 -12.41
C LEU A 45 -14.18 4.50 -12.15
N PRO A 46 -15.05 4.58 -13.15
CA PRO A 46 -16.49 4.36 -12.94
C PRO A 46 -16.87 2.89 -12.69
N ASP A 47 -16.04 1.94 -13.10
CA ASP A 47 -16.32 0.49 -13.08
C ASP A 47 -15.47 -0.28 -12.07
N ILE A 48 -14.17 -0.05 -12.04
CA ILE A 48 -13.22 -0.67 -11.11
C ILE A 48 -12.25 0.39 -10.57
N THR A 49 -11.54 0.12 -9.47
CA THR A 49 -10.55 1.07 -8.96
C THR A 49 -9.28 1.08 -9.81
N GLY A 50 -8.57 2.21 -9.86
CA GLY A 50 -7.27 2.28 -10.51
C GLY A 50 -6.26 1.29 -9.94
N VAL A 51 -6.33 0.98 -8.65
CA VAL A 51 -5.50 -0.03 -8.00
C VAL A 51 -5.76 -1.43 -8.58
N GLN A 52 -7.03 -1.77 -8.83
CA GLN A 52 -7.37 -3.05 -9.49
C GLN A 52 -6.82 -3.12 -10.92
N VAL A 53 -6.83 -1.98 -11.65
CA VAL A 53 -6.19 -1.89 -12.96
C VAL A 53 -4.68 -2.16 -12.85
N VAL A 54 -4.00 -1.52 -11.89
CA VAL A 54 -2.55 -1.74 -11.67
C VAL A 54 -2.26 -3.20 -11.42
N LEU A 55 -2.98 -3.85 -10.49
CA LEU A 55 -2.80 -5.26 -10.17
C LEU A 55 -2.98 -6.16 -11.41
N ALA A 56 -4.03 -5.92 -12.20
CA ALA A 56 -4.26 -6.68 -13.43
C ALA A 56 -3.15 -6.48 -14.47
N LEU A 57 -2.60 -5.27 -14.58
CA LEU A 57 -1.48 -4.98 -15.50
C LEU A 57 -0.18 -5.65 -15.06
N GLN A 58 0.06 -5.84 -13.74
CA GLN A 58 1.25 -6.53 -13.24
C GLN A 58 1.27 -8.02 -13.56
N GLU A 59 0.13 -8.62 -13.90
CA GLU A 59 0.03 -10.04 -14.32
C GLU A 59 0.47 -10.27 -15.78
N LEU A 60 0.80 -9.21 -16.53
CA LEU A 60 1.31 -9.32 -17.89
C LEU A 60 2.78 -9.75 -17.91
N ASP A 61 3.20 -10.52 -18.93
CA ASP A 61 4.61 -10.91 -19.13
C ASP A 61 5.54 -9.68 -19.25
N ALA A 62 5.02 -8.59 -19.81
CA ALA A 62 5.73 -7.32 -19.97
C ALA A 62 4.78 -6.18 -19.56
N PRO A 63 4.64 -5.90 -18.25
CA PRO A 63 3.75 -4.86 -17.77
C PRO A 63 4.28 -3.46 -18.14
N PRO A 64 3.40 -2.53 -18.53
CA PRO A 64 3.79 -1.13 -18.69
C PRO A 64 4.12 -0.56 -17.30
N ARG A 65 4.92 0.48 -17.26
CA ARG A 65 5.07 1.25 -16.02
C ARG A 65 3.79 2.04 -15.75
N VAL A 66 3.40 2.14 -14.50
CA VAL A 66 2.13 2.78 -14.16
C VAL A 66 2.37 4.07 -13.40
N LEU A 67 1.81 5.16 -13.91
CA LEU A 67 1.69 6.45 -13.24
C LEU A 67 0.24 6.65 -12.80
N MET A 68 0.01 6.68 -11.49
CA MET A 68 -1.32 6.93 -10.94
C MET A 68 -1.64 8.42 -10.93
N LEU A 69 -2.90 8.76 -11.21
CA LEU A 69 -3.46 10.10 -11.03
C LEU A 69 -4.60 10.07 -10.02
N SER A 70 -4.65 11.06 -9.13
CA SER A 70 -5.71 11.15 -8.13
C SER A 70 -6.10 12.60 -7.86
N ALA A 71 -7.35 12.83 -7.48
CA ALA A 71 -7.82 14.12 -7.00
C ALA A 71 -7.22 14.48 -5.63
N SER A 72 -6.82 13.48 -4.83
CA SER A 72 -6.23 13.67 -3.49
C SER A 72 -4.87 12.97 -3.38
N GLY A 73 -4.04 13.47 -2.45
CA GLY A 73 -2.78 12.83 -2.05
C GLY A 73 -2.92 12.10 -0.72
N GLU A 74 -4.06 11.47 -0.44
CA GLU A 74 -4.26 10.76 0.81
C GLU A 74 -3.25 9.62 0.95
N ARG A 75 -2.68 9.52 2.16
CA ARG A 75 -1.61 8.55 2.45
C ARG A 75 -2.01 7.12 2.14
N ALA A 76 -3.24 6.74 2.44
CA ALA A 76 -3.75 5.39 2.22
C ALA A 76 -3.74 5.04 0.72
N ASP A 77 -4.25 5.94 -0.12
CA ASP A 77 -4.35 5.79 -1.57
C ASP A 77 -2.97 5.64 -2.22
N VAL A 78 -2.02 6.50 -1.81
CA VAL A 78 -0.64 6.47 -2.31
C VAL A 78 0.03 5.14 -1.98
N LEU A 79 -0.10 4.68 -0.74
CA LEU A 79 0.52 3.43 -0.29
C LEU A 79 -0.11 2.21 -0.96
N GLU A 80 -1.42 2.21 -1.15
CA GLU A 80 -2.13 1.14 -1.84
C GLU A 80 -1.69 1.04 -3.30
N ALA A 81 -1.60 2.17 -4.00
CA ALA A 81 -1.14 2.23 -5.38
C ALA A 81 0.31 1.72 -5.54
N VAL A 82 1.21 2.12 -4.64
CA VAL A 82 2.62 1.68 -4.66
C VAL A 82 2.73 0.19 -4.35
N LYS A 83 1.98 -0.32 -3.37
CA LYS A 83 1.92 -1.76 -3.06
C LYS A 83 1.38 -2.59 -4.23
N ALA A 84 0.46 -2.04 -5.01
CA ALA A 84 -0.06 -2.67 -6.22
C ALA A 84 0.95 -2.69 -7.37
N GLY A 85 2.05 -1.93 -7.30
CA GLY A 85 3.10 -1.88 -8.32
C GLY A 85 3.12 -0.60 -9.16
N ALA A 86 2.43 0.46 -8.74
CA ALA A 86 2.54 1.76 -9.40
C ALA A 86 3.97 2.31 -9.28
N THR A 87 4.54 2.77 -10.40
CA THR A 87 5.88 3.38 -10.45
C THR A 87 5.85 4.82 -9.95
N GLY A 88 4.73 5.52 -10.12
CA GLY A 88 4.58 6.90 -9.68
C GLY A 88 3.15 7.26 -9.31
N TYR A 89 3.00 8.40 -8.63
CA TYR A 89 1.72 8.93 -8.18
C TYR A 89 1.72 10.45 -8.23
N LEU A 90 0.81 11.03 -9.01
CA LEU A 90 0.58 12.46 -9.10
C LEU A 90 -0.83 12.84 -8.70
N THR A 91 -0.98 14.03 -8.14
CA THR A 91 -2.29 14.65 -7.97
C THR A 91 -2.75 15.29 -9.28
N LYS A 92 -4.07 15.31 -9.52
CA LYS A 92 -4.67 15.95 -10.70
C LYS A 92 -4.51 17.47 -10.74
N SER A 93 -3.91 18.06 -9.70
CA SER A 93 -3.48 19.45 -9.66
C SER A 93 -2.16 19.72 -10.40
N ALA A 94 -1.45 18.68 -10.83
CA ALA A 94 -0.25 18.82 -11.64
C ALA A 94 -0.56 19.49 -12.97
N THR A 95 0.35 20.35 -13.41
CA THR A 95 0.27 20.99 -14.73
C THR A 95 0.52 19.97 -15.86
N ASN A 96 0.18 20.33 -17.10
CA ASN A 96 0.47 19.47 -18.25
C ASN A 96 1.97 19.21 -18.42
N GLU A 97 2.81 20.20 -18.11
CA GLU A 97 4.27 20.08 -18.18
C GLU A 97 4.81 19.11 -17.12
N GLU A 98 4.33 19.23 -15.88
CA GLU A 98 4.68 18.32 -14.79
C GLU A 98 4.22 16.90 -15.10
N LEU A 99 3.03 16.72 -15.68
CA LEU A 99 2.52 15.41 -16.06
C LEU A 99 3.35 14.79 -17.20
N ALA A 100 3.71 15.57 -18.22
CA ALA A 100 4.55 15.09 -19.31
C ALA A 100 5.95 14.68 -18.83
N ASP A 101 6.60 15.50 -17.99
CA ASP A 101 7.87 15.14 -17.35
C ASP A 101 7.73 13.86 -16.51
N ALA A 102 6.68 13.76 -15.73
CA ALA A 102 6.40 12.58 -14.92
C ALA A 102 6.24 11.31 -15.76
N VAL A 103 5.55 11.38 -16.90
CA VAL A 103 5.40 10.24 -17.82
C VAL A 103 6.76 9.83 -18.38
N LEU A 104 7.58 10.78 -18.82
CA LEU A 104 8.92 10.50 -19.35
C LEU A 104 9.85 9.86 -18.29
N ARG A 105 9.80 10.36 -17.07
CA ARG A 105 10.57 9.80 -15.95
C ARG A 105 10.06 8.42 -15.56
N THR A 106 8.75 8.25 -15.51
CA THR A 106 8.12 6.94 -15.27
C THR A 106 8.56 5.93 -16.34
N ALA A 107 8.60 6.31 -17.61
CA ALA A 107 9.08 5.45 -18.71
C ALA A 107 10.52 4.98 -18.49
N ARG A 108 11.37 5.78 -17.86
CA ARG A 108 12.75 5.41 -17.48
C ARG A 108 12.83 4.58 -16.19
N GLY A 109 11.71 4.36 -15.53
CA GLY A 109 11.65 3.62 -14.26
C GLY A 109 11.96 4.44 -13.02
N GLU A 110 12.00 5.76 -13.16
CA GLU A 110 12.15 6.64 -12.01
C GLU A 110 10.85 6.69 -11.20
N ALA A 111 10.96 6.63 -9.88
CA ALA A 111 9.82 6.83 -8.99
C ALA A 111 9.44 8.31 -8.96
N VAL A 112 8.21 8.63 -9.35
CA VAL A 112 7.71 10.00 -9.46
C VAL A 112 6.54 10.21 -8.51
N PHE A 113 6.65 11.23 -7.65
CA PHE A 113 5.60 11.56 -6.68
C PHE A 113 5.39 13.07 -6.63
N SER A 114 4.14 13.51 -6.50
CA SER A 114 3.83 14.90 -6.17
C SER A 114 4.53 15.33 -4.88
N ALA A 115 4.80 16.63 -4.74
CA ALA A 115 5.48 17.18 -3.57
C ALA A 115 4.87 16.70 -2.24
N GLY A 116 5.73 16.25 -1.32
CA GLY A 116 5.33 15.72 -0.01
C GLY A 116 4.97 14.23 0.02
N LEU A 117 4.60 13.61 -1.11
CA LEU A 117 4.22 12.19 -1.13
C LEU A 117 5.41 11.24 -1.07
N ALA A 118 6.56 11.63 -1.61
CA ALA A 118 7.79 10.83 -1.55
C ALA A 118 8.20 10.50 -0.11
N GLY A 119 8.07 11.44 0.81
CA GLY A 119 8.36 11.23 2.23
C GLY A 119 7.43 10.21 2.90
N LEU A 120 6.15 10.15 2.48
CA LEU A 120 5.20 9.16 2.97
C LEU A 120 5.58 7.75 2.53
N VAL A 121 5.93 7.59 1.25
CA VAL A 121 6.35 6.31 0.67
C VAL A 121 7.64 5.83 1.32
N LEU A 122 8.66 6.68 1.44
CA LEU A 122 9.92 6.33 2.11
C LEU A 122 9.72 5.96 3.59
N GLY A 123 8.83 6.67 4.28
CA GLY A 123 8.48 6.36 5.68
C GLY A 123 7.87 4.97 5.83
N GLU A 124 7.02 4.55 4.89
CA GLU A 124 6.42 3.23 4.90
C GLU A 124 7.41 2.13 4.51
N PHE A 125 8.25 2.37 3.49
CA PHE A 125 9.33 1.44 3.14
C PHE A 125 10.30 1.22 4.29
N ARG A 126 10.66 2.26 5.05
CA ARG A 126 11.48 2.11 6.25
C ARG A 126 10.80 1.24 7.31
N ARG A 127 9.49 1.41 7.52
CA ARG A 127 8.73 0.55 8.45
C ARG A 127 8.69 -0.90 7.98
N MET A 128 8.44 -1.12 6.69
CA MET A 128 8.45 -2.47 6.10
C MET A 128 9.84 -3.09 6.16
N SER A 129 10.91 -2.35 5.85
CA SER A 129 12.29 -2.83 5.95
C SER A 129 12.69 -3.14 7.39
N THR A 130 12.26 -2.34 8.37
CA THR A 130 12.49 -2.62 9.78
C THR A 130 11.71 -3.86 10.23
N ALA A 131 10.51 -4.08 9.69
CA ALA A 131 9.76 -5.31 9.91
C ALA A 131 10.47 -6.53 9.28
N MET A 132 10.96 -6.40 8.02
CA MET A 132 11.69 -7.48 7.32
C MET A 132 13.08 -7.75 7.91
N GLN A 133 13.81 -6.73 8.38
CA GLN A 133 15.09 -6.92 9.06
C GLN A 133 14.95 -7.59 10.44
N ASN A 134 13.74 -7.56 11.01
CA ASN A 134 13.41 -8.32 12.21
C ASN A 134 13.00 -9.79 11.92
N GLU A 135 12.86 -10.18 10.64
CA GLU A 135 12.58 -11.58 10.24
C GLU A 135 13.83 -12.46 10.07
N GLY A 136 15.01 -11.87 10.22
CA GLY A 136 16.28 -12.60 10.14
C GLY A 136 16.86 -12.97 11.51
N THR A 137 16.46 -14.10 12.08
CA THR A 137 16.84 -14.87 13.27
C THR A 137 15.80 -14.83 14.40
N ASP A 138 15.15 -15.98 14.59
CA ASP A 138 14.13 -16.28 15.62
C ASP A 138 12.73 -15.64 15.44
N GLY A 139 11.83 -16.35 14.75
CA GLY A 139 10.36 -16.24 14.84
C GLY A 139 9.74 -14.82 14.68
N PRO A 140 8.46 -14.69 14.46
CA PRO A 140 7.81 -13.38 14.32
C PRO A 140 7.98 -12.53 15.57
N ARG A 141 8.83 -11.49 15.52
CA ARG A 141 9.09 -10.61 16.66
C ARG A 141 7.90 -9.69 16.93
N LEU A 142 7.34 -9.83 18.10
CA LEU A 142 6.36 -8.91 18.65
C LEU A 142 7.05 -7.59 19.07
N THR A 143 6.38 -6.46 18.88
CA THR A 143 6.84 -5.20 19.49
C THR A 143 6.83 -5.29 21.00
N GLU A 144 7.57 -4.45 21.71
CA GLU A 144 7.56 -4.40 23.17
C GLU A 144 6.12 -4.32 23.73
N ARG A 145 5.28 -3.50 23.07
CA ARG A 145 3.87 -3.33 23.49
C ARG A 145 3.01 -4.57 23.22
N GLU A 146 3.23 -5.23 22.10
CA GLU A 146 2.56 -6.50 21.79
C GLU A 146 3.01 -7.63 22.74
N THR A 147 4.28 -7.67 23.08
CA THR A 147 4.83 -8.61 24.07
C THR A 147 4.25 -8.36 25.46
N GLU A 148 4.14 -7.10 25.86
CA GLU A 148 3.54 -6.73 27.14
C GLU A 148 2.06 -7.13 27.21
N VAL A 149 1.30 -6.85 26.16
CA VAL A 149 -0.11 -7.29 26.05
C VAL A 149 -0.21 -8.81 26.04
N LEU A 150 0.65 -9.51 25.31
CA LEU A 150 0.68 -10.98 25.26
C LEU A 150 0.95 -11.60 26.65
N ARG A 151 1.89 -11.05 27.41
CA ARG A 151 2.17 -11.48 28.80
C ARG A 151 0.95 -11.34 29.71
N LEU A 152 0.20 -10.25 29.58
CA LEU A 152 -1.00 -10.03 30.39
C LEU A 152 -2.15 -10.94 29.94
N VAL A 153 -2.28 -11.24 28.66
CA VAL A 153 -3.21 -12.25 28.15
C VAL A 153 -2.88 -13.65 28.68
N ALA A 154 -1.59 -14.00 28.73
CA ALA A 154 -1.12 -15.28 29.27
C ALA A 154 -1.45 -15.42 30.76
N LYS A 155 -1.39 -14.32 31.52
CA LYS A 155 -1.82 -14.26 32.96
C LYS A 155 -3.34 -14.32 33.15
N GLY A 156 -4.12 -14.44 32.05
CA GLY A 156 -5.57 -14.59 32.11
C GLY A 156 -6.36 -13.28 32.27
N LEU A 157 -5.70 -12.10 32.20
CA LEU A 157 -6.37 -10.81 32.32
C LEU A 157 -7.35 -10.56 31.17
N THR A 158 -8.50 -9.97 31.49
CA THR A 158 -9.45 -9.53 30.46
C THR A 158 -8.90 -8.33 29.68
N TYR A 159 -9.44 -8.05 28.50
CA TYR A 159 -9.02 -6.87 27.74
C TYR A 159 -9.27 -5.56 28.47
N LYS A 160 -10.28 -5.53 29.36
CA LYS A 160 -10.57 -4.39 30.22
C LYS A 160 -9.47 -4.21 31.26
N ASP A 161 -9.10 -5.27 31.97
CA ASP A 161 -8.04 -5.22 32.99
C ASP A 161 -6.69 -4.84 32.37
N ILE A 162 -6.41 -5.33 31.15
CA ILE A 162 -5.21 -4.95 30.39
C ILE A 162 -5.25 -3.47 30.00
N ALA A 163 -6.40 -2.98 29.55
CA ALA A 163 -6.58 -1.58 29.18
C ALA A 163 -6.36 -0.65 30.39
N ASP A 164 -6.95 -0.97 31.52
CA ASP A 164 -6.78 -0.23 32.78
C ASP A 164 -5.32 -0.24 33.26
N ARG A 165 -4.66 -1.40 33.19
CA ARG A 165 -3.28 -1.57 33.64
C ARG A 165 -2.27 -0.85 32.76
N LEU A 166 -2.50 -0.80 31.45
CA LEU A 166 -1.60 -0.20 30.46
C LEU A 166 -1.97 1.24 30.09
N VAL A 167 -3.00 1.79 30.72
CA VAL A 167 -3.55 3.13 30.44
C VAL A 167 -3.91 3.26 28.94
N LEU A 168 -4.63 2.28 28.43
CA LEU A 168 -5.07 2.20 27.02
C LEU A 168 -6.60 2.14 26.94
N SER A 169 -7.13 2.37 25.72
CA SER A 169 -8.53 2.04 25.46
C SER A 169 -8.70 0.52 25.25
N HIS A 170 -9.88 -0.01 25.60
CA HIS A 170 -10.24 -1.41 25.33
C HIS A 170 -10.05 -1.77 23.83
N ARG A 171 -10.39 -0.85 22.91
CA ARG A 171 -10.22 -1.01 21.47
C ARG A 171 -8.74 -1.10 21.09
N THR A 172 -7.87 -0.34 21.72
CA THR A 172 -6.42 -0.39 21.49
C THR A 172 -5.85 -1.75 21.89
N VAL A 173 -6.28 -2.31 23.02
CA VAL A 173 -5.87 -3.65 23.46
C VAL A 173 -6.36 -4.71 22.49
N GLN A 174 -7.61 -4.62 22.00
CA GLN A 174 -8.13 -5.53 20.97
C GLN A 174 -7.27 -5.50 19.69
N ASN A 175 -6.88 -4.31 19.25
CA ASN A 175 -6.04 -4.16 18.07
C ASN A 175 -4.65 -4.80 18.29
N HIS A 176 -4.02 -4.59 19.44
CA HIS A 176 -2.75 -5.25 19.75
C HIS A 176 -2.88 -6.78 19.77
N VAL A 177 -3.92 -7.33 20.38
CA VAL A 177 -4.18 -8.78 20.40
C VAL A 177 -4.40 -9.31 18.96
N GLN A 178 -5.18 -8.60 18.15
CA GLN A 178 -5.40 -9.00 16.77
C GLN A 178 -4.10 -9.00 15.96
N ASN A 179 -3.25 -7.98 16.12
CA ASN A 179 -1.95 -7.90 15.47
C ASN A 179 -1.04 -9.06 15.88
N VAL A 180 -1.03 -9.42 17.18
CA VAL A 180 -0.26 -10.56 17.69
C VAL A 180 -0.75 -11.86 17.10
N LEU A 181 -2.08 -12.08 17.04
CA LEU A 181 -2.68 -13.28 16.42
C LEU A 181 -2.24 -13.42 14.96
N VAL A 182 -2.30 -12.32 14.18
CA VAL A 182 -1.87 -12.32 12.78
C VAL A 182 -0.37 -12.61 12.66
N LYS A 183 0.47 -11.95 13.45
CA LYS A 183 1.94 -12.13 13.41
C LYS A 183 2.35 -13.55 13.78
N LEU A 184 1.69 -14.17 14.76
CA LEU A 184 1.98 -15.52 15.20
C LEU A 184 1.19 -16.60 14.43
N GLN A 185 0.39 -16.21 13.42
CA GLN A 185 -0.49 -17.09 12.64
C GLN A 185 -1.45 -17.91 13.52
N LEU A 186 -1.93 -17.30 14.61
CA LEU A 186 -2.88 -17.90 15.56
C LEU A 186 -4.29 -17.40 15.28
N HIS A 187 -5.29 -18.24 15.57
CA HIS A 187 -6.68 -17.94 15.19
C HIS A 187 -7.57 -17.49 16.37
N ASN A 188 -7.13 -17.72 17.61
CA ASN A 188 -7.93 -17.37 18.78
C ASN A 188 -7.07 -17.15 20.02
N ARG A 189 -7.71 -16.58 21.06
CA ARG A 189 -7.08 -16.26 22.33
C ARG A 189 -6.52 -17.50 23.06
N VAL A 190 -7.16 -18.66 22.93
CA VAL A 190 -6.71 -19.89 23.58
C VAL A 190 -5.36 -20.33 23.04
N GLN A 191 -5.21 -20.30 21.70
CA GLN A 191 -3.93 -20.58 21.05
C GLN A 191 -2.87 -19.55 21.43
N LEU A 192 -3.26 -18.28 21.57
CA LEU A 192 -2.36 -17.20 21.98
C LEU A 192 -1.83 -17.43 23.41
N THR A 193 -2.71 -17.79 24.36
CA THR A 193 -2.33 -18.10 25.74
C THR A 193 -1.39 -19.31 25.79
N ARG A 194 -1.72 -20.36 25.05
CA ARG A 194 -0.87 -21.56 24.94
C ARG A 194 0.52 -21.23 24.40
N TYR A 195 0.59 -20.49 23.31
CA TYR A 195 1.85 -20.03 22.72
C TYR A 195 2.70 -19.26 23.74
N ALA A 196 2.09 -18.34 24.49
CA ALA A 196 2.80 -17.54 25.48
C ALA A 196 3.39 -18.39 26.61
N ILE A 197 2.67 -19.41 27.07
CA ILE A 197 3.14 -20.36 28.10
C ILE A 197 4.29 -21.22 27.56
N GLU A 198 4.14 -21.79 26.36
CA GLU A 198 5.17 -22.62 25.70
C GLU A 198 6.49 -21.86 25.47
N HIS A 199 6.42 -20.53 25.32
CA HIS A 199 7.60 -19.66 25.11
C HIS A 199 8.04 -18.90 26.37
N GLY A 200 7.51 -19.25 27.56
CA GLY A 200 7.93 -18.66 28.83
C GLY A 200 7.55 -17.19 28.99
N LEU A 201 6.52 -16.72 28.28
CA LEU A 201 6.08 -15.32 28.32
C LEU A 201 5.04 -15.05 29.42
N ASP A 202 4.60 -16.06 30.13
CA ASP A 202 3.69 -15.98 31.28
C ASP A 202 4.35 -15.42 32.55
N GLY A 203 5.67 -15.27 32.52
CA GLY A 203 6.52 -14.60 33.52
C GLY A 203 6.22 -15.01 34.97
N THR A 204 6.94 -15.97 35.47
CA THR A 204 7.27 -16.07 36.88
C THR A 204 8.10 -14.89 37.34
#